data_75ce5fabe6f3c52c0a519d8812d93b7f
#
_entry.id   75ce5fabe6f3c52c0a519d8812d93b7f
#
_cell.length_a   1.000
_cell.length_b   1.000
_cell.length_c   1.000
_cell.angle_alpha   90.00
_cell.angle_beta   90.00
_cell.angle_gamma   90.00
#
_symmetry.space_group_name_H-M   'P 1'
#
loop_
_entity.id
_entity.type
_entity.pdbx_description
1 polymer ?
#
loop_
_entity_poly.entity_id
_entity_poly.type
_entity_poly.pdbx_seq_one_letter_code
_entity_poly.pdbx_strand_id
1 'polypeptide(L)'
;MQKTLTRIHDFKLPTAILGACLLGDQNEMVAACMDGIYRVELATKAHRRVAEHESYVSSAVFLPESRVFVTGGYDGKLKWFSAQDNALIREQKVHSFWSWDLAASADGRWLASVTGQYLAGDYKYAPAKETEPSVKILDASDGRVVYSLPHTPSVQSVVFSHDSQWVAAGNLMGQVRVWEVASGVEVGGFETKDFTSWGIIKSHCYLGGIFAMEFTPDDQELIVCGMGDMRDPMAGNGKQLWQRWNWKESKLVSQTLDKQSGEGLMEALCMHPAQDSFVMGGRLRGGDWNGALFDLASGERIGTIKSGYRITEFLFNERGELIVVGGQGQPGKNDQGKFSDFGRVEVYEIKS
;
A
#
# COMPACT_ATOMS: atom_id res chain seq x y z
N MET A 1 25.60 -6.68 -0.50
CA MET A 1 25.84 -7.97 -1.23
C MET A 1 24.60 -8.29 -2.03
N GLN A 2 24.73 -8.76 -3.29
CA GLN A 2 23.55 -9.13 -4.11
C GLN A 2 22.80 -10.30 -3.47
N LYS A 3 21.47 -10.21 -3.48
CA LYS A 3 20.55 -11.25 -3.00
C LYS A 3 19.86 -11.90 -4.19
N THR A 4 19.60 -13.20 -4.09
CA THR A 4 18.85 -13.95 -5.09
C THR A 4 17.44 -14.20 -4.58
N LEU A 5 16.43 -13.71 -5.32
CA LEU A 5 15.02 -13.96 -5.03
C LEU A 5 14.57 -15.16 -5.88
N THR A 6 14.33 -16.30 -5.23
CA THR A 6 13.91 -17.53 -5.90
C THR A 6 12.42 -17.75 -5.64
N ARG A 7 11.60 -17.73 -6.70
CA ARG A 7 10.17 -17.99 -6.58
C ARG A 7 9.93 -19.46 -6.24
N ILE A 8 9.30 -19.72 -5.11
CA ILE A 8 8.98 -21.07 -4.61
C ILE A 8 7.51 -21.45 -4.82
N HIS A 9 6.60 -20.46 -4.83
CA HIS A 9 5.19 -20.66 -5.15
C HIS A 9 4.69 -19.58 -6.10
N ASP A 10 3.73 -19.94 -6.95
CA ASP A 10 2.88 -19.02 -7.70
C ASP A 10 1.49 -19.61 -7.87
N PHE A 11 0.46 -18.76 -7.83
CA PHE A 11 -0.92 -19.15 -8.10
C PHE A 11 -1.80 -17.92 -8.37
N LYS A 12 -3.03 -18.17 -8.76
CA LYS A 12 -3.97 -17.13 -9.17
C LYS A 12 -5.16 -17.08 -8.23
N LEU A 13 -5.72 -15.87 -8.10
CA LEU A 13 -7.05 -15.65 -7.53
C LEU A 13 -8.00 -15.16 -8.63
N PRO A 14 -9.32 -15.27 -8.42
CA PRO A 14 -10.32 -14.88 -9.43
C PRO A 14 -10.17 -13.46 -9.92
N THR A 15 -9.89 -12.50 -9.03
CA THR A 15 -9.71 -11.08 -9.38
C THR A 15 -8.44 -10.50 -8.81
N ALA A 16 -8.04 -9.30 -9.27
CA ALA A 16 -6.85 -8.63 -8.77
C ALA A 16 -6.95 -8.38 -7.26
N ILE A 17 -5.83 -8.56 -6.59
CA ILE A 17 -5.64 -8.28 -5.18
C ILE A 17 -5.21 -6.81 -5.08
N LEU A 18 -5.82 -6.04 -4.21
CA LEU A 18 -5.51 -4.63 -4.00
C LEU A 18 -4.74 -4.39 -2.71
N GLY A 19 -4.94 -5.24 -1.70
CA GLY A 19 -4.22 -5.25 -0.45
C GLY A 19 -4.29 -6.62 0.21
N ALA A 20 -3.44 -6.90 1.19
CA ALA A 20 -3.42 -8.17 1.89
C ALA A 20 -2.82 -8.05 3.29
N CYS A 21 -3.13 -9.00 4.17
CA CYS A 21 -2.42 -9.18 5.43
C CYS A 21 -2.23 -10.66 5.75
N LEU A 22 -1.14 -10.99 6.45
CA LEU A 22 -0.93 -12.33 7.00
C LEU A 22 -1.73 -12.51 8.29
N LEU A 23 -2.22 -13.72 8.53
CA LEU A 23 -2.86 -14.10 9.78
C LEU A 23 -1.85 -14.76 10.73
N GLY A 24 -2.22 -14.92 11.96
CA GLY A 24 -1.36 -15.22 13.11
C GLY A 24 -0.36 -16.38 13.01
N ASP A 25 -0.59 -17.41 12.17
CA ASP A 25 0.39 -18.47 11.90
C ASP A 25 1.23 -18.21 10.64
N GLN A 26 0.94 -17.08 9.96
CA GLN A 26 1.62 -16.58 8.77
C GLN A 26 1.67 -17.57 7.57
N ASN A 27 0.95 -18.69 7.65
CA ASN A 27 0.70 -19.58 6.51
C ASN A 27 -0.58 -19.23 5.78
N GLU A 28 -1.44 -18.44 6.40
CA GLU A 28 -2.68 -17.93 5.85
C GLU A 28 -2.64 -16.42 5.65
N MET A 29 -3.28 -15.99 4.59
CA MET A 29 -3.40 -14.60 4.20
C MET A 29 -4.87 -14.24 3.97
N VAL A 30 -5.24 -13.02 4.32
CA VAL A 30 -6.45 -12.37 3.82
C VAL A 30 -6.08 -11.53 2.62
N ALA A 31 -6.74 -11.75 1.50
CA ALA A 31 -6.59 -10.98 0.27
C ALA A 31 -7.82 -10.10 0.03
N ALA A 32 -7.61 -8.80 -0.02
CA ALA A 32 -8.60 -7.80 -0.40
C ALA A 32 -8.64 -7.70 -1.92
N CYS A 33 -9.69 -8.23 -2.53
CA CYS A 33 -9.81 -8.36 -3.98
C CYS A 33 -10.92 -7.45 -4.55
N MET A 34 -10.90 -7.28 -5.87
CA MET A 34 -11.91 -6.44 -6.56
C MET A 34 -13.34 -6.97 -6.41
N ASP A 35 -13.53 -8.26 -6.18
CA ASP A 35 -14.84 -8.89 -6.05
C ASP A 35 -15.18 -9.38 -4.63
N GLY A 36 -14.28 -9.21 -3.67
CA GLY A 36 -14.51 -9.60 -2.29
C GLY A 36 -13.24 -9.91 -1.51
N ILE A 37 -13.43 -10.54 -0.36
CA ILE A 37 -12.39 -10.91 0.59
C ILE A 37 -12.13 -12.39 0.48
N TYR A 38 -10.88 -12.77 0.27
CA TYR A 38 -10.48 -14.18 0.17
C TYR A 38 -9.57 -14.57 1.33
N ARG A 39 -9.82 -15.74 1.89
CA ARG A 39 -8.84 -16.42 2.74
C ARG A 39 -8.02 -17.37 1.87
N VAL A 40 -6.71 -17.30 2.03
CA VAL A 40 -5.74 -17.97 1.16
C VAL A 40 -4.76 -18.73 2.03
N GLU A 41 -4.57 -20.01 1.77
CA GLU A 41 -3.54 -20.85 2.38
C GLU A 41 -2.33 -20.90 1.44
N LEU A 42 -1.22 -20.31 1.84
CA LEU A 42 -0.06 -20.10 0.97
C LEU A 42 0.60 -21.43 0.53
N ALA A 43 0.70 -22.40 1.44
CA ALA A 43 1.37 -23.68 1.17
C ALA A 43 0.58 -24.58 0.20
N THR A 44 -0.74 -24.70 0.40
CA THR A 44 -1.62 -25.53 -0.42
C THR A 44 -2.18 -24.80 -1.62
N LYS A 45 -2.09 -23.45 -1.64
CA LYS A 45 -2.68 -22.55 -2.65
C LYS A 45 -4.22 -22.57 -2.63
N ALA A 46 -4.80 -23.20 -1.61
CA ALA A 46 -6.24 -23.21 -1.43
C ALA A 46 -6.74 -21.80 -1.10
N HIS A 47 -7.82 -21.40 -1.73
CA HIS A 47 -8.45 -20.11 -1.46
C HIS A 47 -9.96 -20.21 -1.51
N ARG A 48 -10.63 -19.39 -0.71
CA ARG A 48 -12.08 -19.26 -0.72
C ARG A 48 -12.49 -17.82 -0.43
N ARG A 49 -13.54 -17.38 -1.10
CA ARG A 49 -14.19 -16.10 -0.80
C ARG A 49 -14.92 -16.23 0.53
N VAL A 50 -14.68 -15.32 1.45
CA VAL A 50 -15.25 -15.38 2.81
C VAL A 50 -16.23 -14.25 3.09
N ALA A 51 -16.07 -13.10 2.41
CA ALA A 51 -16.94 -11.94 2.55
C ALA A 51 -16.80 -10.99 1.36
N GLU A 52 -17.53 -9.88 1.39
CA GLU A 52 -17.51 -8.86 0.37
C GLU A 52 -17.77 -7.46 0.93
N HIS A 53 -17.42 -6.43 0.17
CA HIS A 53 -17.88 -5.06 0.28
C HIS A 53 -18.89 -4.75 -0.84
N GLU A 54 -19.57 -3.63 -0.76
CA GLU A 54 -20.46 -3.16 -1.84
C GLU A 54 -19.69 -2.67 -3.07
N SER A 55 -18.35 -2.56 -2.95
CA SER A 55 -17.42 -2.19 -4.01
C SER A 55 -16.11 -2.96 -3.83
N TYR A 56 -15.03 -2.56 -4.50
CA TYR A 56 -13.72 -3.19 -4.36
C TYR A 56 -13.22 -3.12 -2.92
N VAL A 57 -12.59 -4.19 -2.46
CA VAL A 57 -11.88 -4.22 -1.19
C VAL A 57 -10.47 -3.69 -1.44
N SER A 58 -10.10 -2.60 -0.77
CA SER A 58 -8.84 -1.88 -1.04
C SER A 58 -7.68 -2.34 -0.19
N SER A 59 -7.96 -2.74 1.05
CA SER A 59 -6.93 -2.98 2.06
C SER A 59 -7.39 -4.00 3.10
N ALA A 60 -6.42 -4.61 3.76
CA ALA A 60 -6.65 -5.53 4.87
C ALA A 60 -5.53 -5.43 5.90
N VAL A 61 -5.88 -5.48 7.18
CA VAL A 61 -4.92 -5.54 8.29
C VAL A 61 -5.35 -6.60 9.30
N PHE A 62 -4.39 -7.14 10.05
CA PHE A 62 -4.64 -8.12 11.09
C PHE A 62 -4.29 -7.56 12.46
N LEU A 63 -5.15 -7.79 13.43
CA LEU A 63 -5.01 -7.43 14.84
C LEU A 63 -4.71 -8.72 15.65
N PRO A 64 -3.45 -9.02 15.93
CA PRO A 64 -3.06 -10.35 16.43
C PRO A 64 -3.65 -10.68 17.80
N GLU A 65 -3.69 -9.74 18.74
CA GLU A 65 -4.18 -10.00 20.09
C GLU A 65 -5.67 -10.33 20.13
N SER A 66 -6.49 -9.61 19.36
CA SER A 66 -7.92 -9.88 19.26
C SER A 66 -8.27 -10.99 18.27
N ARG A 67 -7.30 -11.43 17.46
CA ARG A 67 -7.49 -12.36 16.35
C ARG A 67 -8.59 -11.91 15.38
N VAL A 68 -8.57 -10.63 15.05
CA VAL A 68 -9.51 -9.97 14.14
C VAL A 68 -8.75 -9.47 12.92
N PHE A 69 -9.29 -9.63 11.74
CA PHE A 69 -8.84 -8.88 10.58
C PHE A 69 -9.84 -7.81 10.20
N VAL A 70 -9.33 -6.69 9.72
CA VAL A 70 -10.15 -5.54 9.32
C VAL A 70 -9.87 -5.26 7.85
N THR A 71 -10.92 -4.98 7.09
CA THR A 71 -10.81 -4.63 5.68
C THR A 71 -11.42 -3.27 5.41
N GLY A 72 -10.81 -2.52 4.48
CA GLY A 72 -11.34 -1.28 3.93
C GLY A 72 -11.84 -1.48 2.51
N GLY A 73 -12.80 -0.66 2.07
CA GLY A 73 -13.35 -0.78 0.73
C GLY A 73 -13.69 0.55 0.06
N TYR A 74 -13.88 0.51 -1.26
CA TYR A 74 -14.31 1.67 -2.04
C TYR A 74 -15.78 2.05 -1.80
N ASP A 75 -16.46 1.30 -0.95
CA ASP A 75 -17.74 1.71 -0.36
C ASP A 75 -17.57 2.66 0.84
N GLY A 76 -16.31 2.96 1.23
CA GLY A 76 -15.95 3.81 2.37
C GLY A 76 -16.25 3.20 3.73
N LYS A 77 -16.47 1.87 3.76
CA LYS A 77 -16.71 1.11 4.99
C LYS A 77 -15.44 0.42 5.46
N LEU A 78 -15.35 0.22 6.76
CA LEU A 78 -14.46 -0.76 7.38
C LEU A 78 -15.32 -1.91 7.91
N LYS A 79 -14.80 -3.15 7.80
CA LYS A 79 -15.44 -4.37 8.28
C LYS A 79 -14.46 -5.18 9.12
N TRP A 80 -14.88 -5.58 10.32
CA TRP A 80 -14.13 -6.40 11.26
C TRP A 80 -14.63 -7.84 11.20
N PHE A 81 -13.71 -8.78 11.09
CA PHE A 81 -14.02 -10.20 11.01
C PHE A 81 -13.19 -11.02 11.99
N SER A 82 -13.80 -12.03 12.58
CA SER A 82 -13.08 -13.04 13.35
C SER A 82 -12.12 -13.82 12.44
N ALA A 83 -10.85 -13.89 12.81
CA ALA A 83 -9.88 -14.69 12.06
C ALA A 83 -10.10 -16.20 12.23
N GLN A 84 -10.88 -16.63 13.23
CA GLN A 84 -11.15 -18.03 13.49
C GLN A 84 -12.13 -18.64 12.50
N ASP A 85 -13.25 -17.96 12.24
CA ASP A 85 -14.39 -18.48 11.46
C ASP A 85 -14.85 -17.55 10.34
N ASN A 86 -14.24 -16.38 10.19
CA ASN A 86 -14.57 -15.30 9.25
C ASN A 86 -15.95 -14.65 9.50
N ALA A 87 -16.49 -14.78 10.70
CA ALA A 87 -17.74 -14.13 11.07
C ALA A 87 -17.57 -12.62 11.09
N LEU A 88 -18.51 -11.90 10.48
CA LEU A 88 -18.56 -10.43 10.55
C LEU A 88 -18.89 -10.01 12.00
N ILE A 89 -17.98 -9.28 12.63
CA ILE A 89 -18.14 -8.74 13.98
C ILE A 89 -18.79 -7.36 13.92
N ARG A 90 -18.33 -6.54 12.98
CA ARG A 90 -18.75 -5.14 12.82
C ARG A 90 -18.60 -4.65 11.39
N GLU A 91 -19.48 -3.77 11.01
CA GLU A 91 -19.37 -2.94 9.80
C GLU A 91 -19.61 -1.49 10.18
N GLN A 92 -18.81 -0.57 9.64
CA GLN A 92 -18.97 0.85 9.89
C GLN A 92 -18.63 1.68 8.65
N LYS A 93 -19.51 2.60 8.30
CA LYS A 93 -19.22 3.65 7.30
C LYS A 93 -18.28 4.67 7.92
N VAL A 94 -17.04 4.71 7.47
CA VAL A 94 -15.99 5.59 7.99
C VAL A 94 -15.84 6.82 7.10
N HIS A 95 -15.90 6.65 5.79
CA HIS A 95 -15.73 7.72 4.81
C HIS A 95 -16.94 7.87 3.90
N SER A 96 -17.21 9.08 3.44
CA SER A 96 -18.23 9.34 2.43
C SER A 96 -17.79 8.92 1.03
N PHE A 97 -16.48 8.86 0.80
CA PHE A 97 -15.82 8.39 -0.41
C PHE A 97 -15.04 7.08 -0.15
N TRP A 98 -14.23 6.65 -1.06
CA TRP A 98 -13.45 5.41 -0.99
C TRP A 98 -12.45 5.44 0.17
N SER A 99 -12.32 4.33 0.88
CA SER A 99 -11.15 4.07 1.70
C SER A 99 -10.03 3.61 0.77
N TRP A 100 -8.97 4.41 0.68
CA TRP A 100 -7.84 4.07 -0.17
C TRP A 100 -6.91 3.08 0.49
N ASP A 101 -6.63 3.30 1.78
CA ASP A 101 -5.69 2.53 2.55
C ASP A 101 -6.11 2.43 4.01
N LEU A 102 -5.56 1.42 4.70
CA LEU A 102 -5.83 1.09 6.10
C LEU A 102 -4.57 0.55 6.74
N ALA A 103 -4.20 1.12 7.88
CA ALA A 103 -3.10 0.64 8.71
C ALA A 103 -3.58 0.29 10.13
N ALA A 104 -2.87 -0.62 10.79
CA ALA A 104 -3.02 -0.93 12.20
C ALA A 104 -1.75 -0.57 12.96
N SER A 105 -1.88 -0.04 14.17
CA SER A 105 -0.72 0.19 15.04
C SER A 105 -0.14 -1.12 15.55
N ALA A 106 1.16 -1.15 15.82
CA ALA A 106 1.86 -2.36 16.28
C ALA A 106 1.32 -2.88 17.62
N ASP A 107 0.82 -2.00 18.48
CA ASP A 107 0.18 -2.35 19.75
C ASP A 107 -1.28 -2.84 19.58
N GLY A 108 -1.80 -2.88 18.37
CA GLY A 108 -3.15 -3.36 18.04
C GLY A 108 -4.30 -2.47 18.54
N ARG A 109 -4.01 -1.28 19.09
CA ARG A 109 -5.02 -0.39 19.67
C ARG A 109 -5.70 0.53 18.67
N TRP A 110 -5.00 0.87 17.58
CA TRP A 110 -5.41 1.89 16.65
C TRP A 110 -5.51 1.38 15.22
N LEU A 111 -6.46 1.92 14.50
CA LEU A 111 -6.56 1.82 13.06
C LEU A 111 -6.47 3.23 12.47
N ALA A 112 -5.85 3.35 11.31
CA ALA A 112 -5.87 4.57 10.52
C ALA A 112 -6.42 4.26 9.13
N SER A 113 -7.40 5.03 8.69
CA SER A 113 -8.00 4.90 7.35
C SER A 113 -7.98 6.23 6.64
N VAL A 114 -7.68 6.20 5.34
CA VAL A 114 -7.51 7.40 4.52
C VAL A 114 -8.44 7.42 3.31
N THR A 115 -8.77 8.64 2.88
CA THR A 115 -9.73 8.90 1.82
C THR A 115 -9.35 10.14 1.02
N GLY A 116 -10.22 10.55 0.18
CA GLY A 116 -10.20 11.82 -0.52
C GLY A 116 -10.29 11.66 -2.03
N GLN A 117 -10.94 12.60 -2.64
CA GLN A 117 -11.19 12.66 -4.06
C GLN A 117 -10.28 13.71 -4.69
N TYR A 118 -9.82 13.47 -5.89
CA TYR A 118 -9.22 14.50 -6.73
C TYR A 118 -10.10 14.76 -7.96
N LEU A 119 -10.01 15.97 -8.48
CA LEU A 119 -10.76 16.39 -9.66
C LEU A 119 -9.96 16.08 -10.91
N ALA A 120 -10.57 15.33 -11.83
CA ALA A 120 -10.03 15.08 -13.16
C ALA A 120 -11.01 15.64 -14.19
N GLY A 121 -10.57 16.55 -15.03
CA GLY A 121 -11.38 17.13 -16.09
C GLY A 121 -10.66 18.28 -16.82
N ASP A 122 -10.96 18.49 -18.08
CA ASP A 122 -10.39 19.55 -18.93
C ASP A 122 -8.85 19.62 -18.88
N TYR A 123 -8.20 18.47 -18.83
CA TYR A 123 -6.74 18.34 -18.66
C TYR A 123 -6.19 18.95 -17.36
N LYS A 124 -7.00 19.09 -16.34
CA LYS A 124 -6.58 19.51 -15.02
C LYS A 124 -6.80 18.38 -14.02
N TYR A 125 -5.77 18.08 -13.26
CA TYR A 125 -5.90 17.30 -12.04
C TYR A 125 -5.57 18.23 -10.87
N ALA A 126 -6.49 18.36 -9.97
CA ALA A 126 -6.33 19.16 -8.77
C ALA A 126 -6.93 18.40 -7.59
N PRO A 127 -6.47 18.65 -6.36
CA PRO A 127 -7.14 18.10 -5.20
C PRO A 127 -8.59 18.57 -5.20
N ALA A 128 -9.51 17.67 -4.89
CA ALA A 128 -10.88 18.04 -4.61
C ALA A 128 -10.90 18.89 -3.32
N LYS A 129 -11.94 19.68 -3.15
CA LYS A 129 -12.18 20.31 -1.86
C LYS A 129 -12.35 19.20 -0.81
N GLU A 130 -11.63 19.32 0.29
CA GLU A 130 -11.82 18.41 1.43
C GLU A 130 -13.24 18.58 1.96
N THR A 131 -14.09 17.57 1.78
CA THR A 131 -15.48 17.56 2.25
C THR A 131 -15.63 16.87 3.59
N GLU A 132 -14.63 16.09 3.98
CA GLU A 132 -14.46 15.46 5.28
C GLU A 132 -12.94 15.34 5.56
N PRO A 133 -12.50 15.27 6.83
CA PRO A 133 -11.11 15.01 7.14
C PRO A 133 -10.62 13.71 6.49
N SER A 134 -9.53 13.81 5.72
CA SER A 134 -9.07 12.74 4.84
C SER A 134 -8.34 11.61 5.58
N VAL A 135 -7.98 11.81 6.84
CA VAL A 135 -7.33 10.80 7.69
C VAL A 135 -8.17 10.61 8.95
N LYS A 136 -8.53 9.38 9.27
CA LYS A 136 -9.28 9.04 10.49
C LYS A 136 -8.53 8.00 11.30
N ILE A 137 -8.38 8.29 12.60
CA ILE A 137 -7.83 7.36 13.58
C ILE A 137 -8.98 6.79 14.39
N LEU A 138 -9.03 5.48 14.48
CA LEU A 138 -10.09 4.75 15.16
C LEU A 138 -9.52 3.88 16.27
N ASP A 139 -10.29 3.70 17.33
CA ASP A 139 -10.07 2.63 18.29
C ASP A 139 -10.34 1.28 17.59
N ALA A 140 -9.34 0.40 17.57
CA ALA A 140 -9.43 -0.88 16.86
C ALA A 140 -10.46 -1.83 17.46
N SER A 141 -10.74 -1.71 18.77
CA SER A 141 -11.61 -2.60 19.52
C SER A 141 -13.10 -2.33 19.25
N ASP A 142 -13.48 -1.05 19.17
CA ASP A 142 -14.89 -0.66 19.04
C ASP A 142 -15.20 0.10 17.73
N GLY A 143 -14.18 0.45 16.94
CA GLY A 143 -14.31 1.16 15.67
C GLY A 143 -14.63 2.65 15.82
N ARG A 144 -14.67 3.19 17.04
CA ARG A 144 -14.97 4.60 17.29
C ARG A 144 -13.89 5.49 16.69
N VAL A 145 -14.28 6.48 15.87
CA VAL A 145 -13.36 7.50 15.38
C VAL A 145 -12.91 8.37 16.54
N VAL A 146 -11.63 8.35 16.84
CA VAL A 146 -11.01 9.13 17.93
C VAL A 146 -10.52 10.46 17.40
N TYR A 147 -9.87 10.47 16.24
CA TYR A 147 -9.40 11.69 15.58
C TYR A 147 -9.82 11.72 14.12
N SER A 148 -10.13 12.92 13.65
CA SER A 148 -10.40 13.25 12.26
C SER A 148 -9.40 14.32 11.86
N LEU A 149 -8.39 13.94 11.09
CA LEU A 149 -7.21 14.75 10.81
C LEU A 149 -7.28 15.27 9.37
N PRO A 150 -7.15 16.59 9.16
CA PRO A 150 -7.22 17.19 7.83
C PRO A 150 -5.94 16.90 7.04
N HIS A 151 -6.11 16.58 5.76
CA HIS A 151 -5.01 16.50 4.81
C HIS A 151 -5.53 16.83 3.41
N THR A 152 -4.66 17.35 2.55
CA THR A 152 -5.04 17.64 1.15
C THR A 152 -5.43 16.36 0.42
N PRO A 153 -6.64 16.23 -0.12
CA PRO A 153 -7.05 15.06 -0.90
C PRO A 153 -6.27 14.95 -2.22
N SER A 154 -6.07 13.79 -2.80
CA SER A 154 -6.44 12.49 -2.27
C SER A 154 -5.31 11.90 -1.44
N VAL A 155 -5.60 11.38 -0.27
CA VAL A 155 -4.63 10.67 0.57
C VAL A 155 -4.66 9.19 0.17
N GLN A 156 -3.49 8.63 -0.17
CA GLN A 156 -3.38 7.31 -0.79
C GLN A 156 -2.74 6.25 0.10
N SER A 157 -1.96 6.67 1.09
CA SER A 157 -1.26 5.75 1.97
C SER A 157 -1.22 6.26 3.40
N VAL A 158 -1.19 5.33 4.35
CA VAL A 158 -1.11 5.61 5.79
C VAL A 158 -0.29 4.52 6.47
N VAL A 159 0.53 4.90 7.46
CA VAL A 159 1.35 3.97 8.22
C VAL A 159 1.52 4.45 9.66
N PHE A 160 1.58 3.52 10.61
CA PHE A 160 1.98 3.80 11.99
C PHE A 160 3.48 3.56 12.19
N SER A 161 4.07 4.29 13.13
CA SER A 161 5.42 3.98 13.63
C SER A 161 5.43 2.66 14.40
N HIS A 162 6.61 2.03 14.51
CA HIS A 162 6.78 0.75 15.20
C HIS A 162 6.46 0.85 16.69
N ASP A 163 6.72 2.02 17.30
CA ASP A 163 6.40 2.32 18.70
C ASP A 163 4.93 2.73 18.92
N SER A 164 4.11 2.78 17.84
CA SER A 164 2.70 3.19 17.84
C SER A 164 2.46 4.64 18.31
N GLN A 165 3.50 5.48 18.40
CA GLN A 165 3.35 6.87 18.83
C GLN A 165 2.96 7.82 17.71
N TRP A 166 3.33 7.49 16.47
CA TRP A 166 3.16 8.34 15.31
C TRP A 166 2.31 7.67 14.23
N VAL A 167 1.58 8.47 13.48
CA VAL A 167 0.89 8.05 12.25
C VAL A 167 1.25 9.03 11.15
N ALA A 168 1.63 8.51 9.99
CA ALA A 168 1.95 9.29 8.80
C ALA A 168 0.97 9.01 7.68
N ALA A 169 0.59 10.03 6.91
CA ALA A 169 -0.25 9.88 5.73
C ALA A 169 0.33 10.67 4.55
N GLY A 170 0.27 10.06 3.36
CA GLY A 170 0.81 10.59 2.12
C GLY A 170 -0.25 10.75 1.03
N ASN A 171 -0.14 11.82 0.24
CA ASN A 171 -1.14 12.18 -0.77
C ASN A 171 -0.58 12.20 -2.20
N LEU A 172 -1.48 12.37 -3.18
CA LEU A 172 -1.15 12.49 -4.60
C LEU A 172 -0.33 13.74 -4.95
N MET A 173 -0.22 14.69 -4.03
CA MET A 173 0.53 15.94 -4.24
C MET A 173 1.98 15.85 -3.75
N GLY A 174 2.41 14.69 -3.24
CA GLY A 174 3.75 14.52 -2.69
C GLY A 174 3.91 15.13 -1.28
N GLN A 175 2.81 15.30 -0.56
CA GLN A 175 2.83 15.82 0.81
C GLN A 175 2.64 14.67 1.79
N VAL A 176 3.47 14.67 2.83
CA VAL A 176 3.35 13.77 3.99
C VAL A 176 3.12 14.62 5.24
N ARG A 177 2.18 14.21 6.05
CA ARG A 177 1.97 14.75 7.39
C ARG A 177 2.10 13.64 8.42
N VAL A 178 2.60 14.00 9.58
CA VAL A 178 2.79 13.09 10.72
C VAL A 178 2.12 13.66 11.95
N TRP A 179 1.32 12.85 12.62
CA TRP A 179 0.61 13.22 13.85
C TRP A 179 1.02 12.31 14.99
N GLU A 180 0.97 12.89 16.20
CA GLU A 180 1.05 12.12 17.44
C GLU A 180 -0.28 11.39 17.67
N VAL A 181 -0.25 10.07 17.83
CA VAL A 181 -1.45 9.24 17.97
C VAL A 181 -2.21 9.56 19.26
N ALA A 182 -1.50 9.88 20.35
CA ALA A 182 -2.10 10.14 21.66
C ALA A 182 -2.94 11.44 21.68
N SER A 183 -2.58 12.45 20.90
CA SER A 183 -3.20 13.78 20.90
C SER A 183 -3.90 14.18 19.61
N GLY A 184 -3.58 13.50 18.49
CA GLY A 184 -4.01 13.92 17.16
C GLY A 184 -3.35 15.22 16.67
N VAL A 185 -2.31 15.70 17.33
CA VAL A 185 -1.58 16.92 16.94
C VAL A 185 -0.58 16.61 15.84
N GLU A 186 -0.56 17.43 14.79
CA GLU A 186 0.45 17.38 13.73
C GLU A 186 1.81 17.79 14.31
N VAL A 187 2.80 16.93 14.14
CA VAL A 187 4.14 17.09 14.75
C VAL A 187 5.26 17.16 13.73
N GLY A 188 4.97 16.91 12.45
CA GLY A 188 5.97 16.96 11.40
C GLY A 188 5.42 16.55 10.05
N GLY A 189 6.33 16.38 9.10
CA GLY A 189 6.02 15.98 7.73
C GLY A 189 6.97 16.65 6.75
N PHE A 190 6.69 16.48 5.47
CA PHE A 190 7.46 17.07 4.40
C PHE A 190 6.64 17.18 3.11
N GLU A 191 7.16 17.92 2.16
CA GLU A 191 6.63 18.02 0.81
C GLU A 191 7.74 17.75 -0.20
N THR A 192 7.49 16.91 -1.17
CA THR A 192 8.40 16.60 -2.25
C THR A 192 7.77 16.77 -3.62
N LYS A 193 8.41 17.53 -4.48
CA LYS A 193 7.96 17.74 -5.87
C LYS A 193 8.33 16.58 -6.79
N ASP A 194 9.24 15.72 -6.35
CA ASP A 194 9.80 14.65 -7.19
C ASP A 194 8.75 13.57 -7.50
N PHE A 195 7.72 13.45 -6.68
CA PHE A 195 6.57 12.57 -6.91
C PHE A 195 5.43 13.25 -7.67
N THR A 196 5.64 14.44 -8.18
CA THR A 196 4.63 15.16 -8.95
C THR A 196 5.19 15.56 -10.29
N SER A 197 4.36 15.54 -11.32
CA SER A 197 4.71 16.03 -12.64
C SER A 197 3.91 17.26 -12.97
N TRP A 198 4.58 18.29 -13.46
CA TRP A 198 3.98 19.55 -13.82
C TRP A 198 4.28 19.90 -15.28
N GLY A 199 3.25 20.19 -16.07
CA GLY A 199 3.41 20.88 -17.36
C GLY A 199 3.87 20.03 -18.54
N ILE A 200 3.82 18.70 -18.49
CA ILE A 200 4.24 17.84 -19.61
C ILE A 200 3.23 17.89 -20.77
N ILE A 201 1.97 18.08 -20.50
CA ILE A 201 0.96 18.49 -21.47
C ILE A 201 0.55 19.88 -21.02
N LYS A 202 0.13 20.78 -21.87
CA LYS A 202 -0.32 22.15 -21.55
C LYS A 202 -1.40 22.24 -20.44
N SER A 203 -1.44 21.26 -19.57
CA SER A 203 -2.36 21.06 -18.47
C SER A 203 -1.59 20.98 -17.15
N HIS A 204 -2.08 21.68 -16.19
CA HIS A 204 -1.59 21.63 -14.82
C HIS A 204 -2.00 20.29 -14.20
N CYS A 205 -1.24 19.22 -14.50
CA CYS A 205 -1.54 17.88 -14.05
C CYS A 205 -0.56 17.51 -12.95
N TYR A 206 -1.04 17.45 -11.73
CA TYR A 206 -0.34 16.77 -10.66
C TYR A 206 -0.71 15.29 -10.77
N LEU A 207 0.08 14.54 -11.53
CA LEU A 207 -0.02 13.09 -11.59
C LEU A 207 1.23 12.51 -10.96
N GLY A 208 1.06 11.65 -10.05
CA GLY A 208 2.11 11.06 -9.26
C GLY A 208 1.60 10.90 -7.84
N GLY A 209 2.44 11.09 -6.88
CA GLY A 209 2.10 11.06 -5.48
C GLY A 209 2.78 9.94 -4.73
N ILE A 210 2.48 9.87 -3.46
CA ILE A 210 2.98 8.89 -2.52
C ILE A 210 1.91 7.82 -2.38
N PHE A 211 2.26 6.57 -2.72
CA PHE A 211 1.36 5.43 -2.74
C PHE A 211 1.65 4.40 -1.66
N ALA A 212 2.87 4.36 -1.15
CA ALA A 212 3.20 3.55 0.01
C ALA A 212 4.29 4.22 0.83
N MET A 213 4.28 3.94 2.12
CA MET A 213 5.21 4.49 3.11
C MET A 213 5.53 3.46 4.18
N GLU A 214 6.74 3.56 4.75
CA GLU A 214 7.19 2.79 5.90
C GLU A 214 8.07 3.65 6.80
N PHE A 215 7.91 3.54 8.11
CA PHE A 215 8.90 4.08 9.04
C PHE A 215 10.18 3.23 9.02
N THR A 216 11.32 3.86 9.21
CA THR A 216 12.57 3.13 9.51
C THR A 216 12.47 2.46 10.87
N PRO A 217 13.25 1.39 11.15
CA PRO A 217 13.13 0.62 12.40
C PRO A 217 13.29 1.43 13.69
N ASP A 218 13.94 2.57 13.61
CA ASP A 218 14.14 3.52 14.72
C ASP A 218 13.09 4.63 14.79
N ASP A 219 12.11 4.60 13.89
CA ASP A 219 11.04 5.58 13.72
C ASP A 219 11.51 7.04 13.49
N GLN A 220 12.79 7.23 13.13
CA GLN A 220 13.34 8.59 12.88
C GLN A 220 13.10 9.08 11.46
N GLU A 221 12.92 8.16 10.52
CA GLU A 221 12.77 8.50 9.11
C GLU A 221 11.56 7.76 8.51
N LEU A 222 11.07 8.30 7.39
CA LEU A 222 10.04 7.69 6.56
C LEU A 222 10.63 7.37 5.20
N ILE A 223 10.43 6.15 4.74
CA ILE A 223 10.63 5.75 3.34
C ILE A 223 9.29 5.89 2.64
N VAL A 224 9.28 6.57 1.51
CA VAL A 224 8.07 6.76 0.70
C VAL A 224 8.35 6.33 -0.72
N CYS A 225 7.37 5.75 -1.40
CA CYS A 225 7.48 5.42 -2.80
C CYS A 225 6.27 5.85 -3.62
N GLY A 226 6.47 5.92 -4.91
CA GLY A 226 5.44 6.36 -5.83
C GLY A 226 5.94 6.44 -7.26
N MET A 227 5.36 7.35 -8.02
CA MET A 227 5.74 7.63 -9.39
C MET A 227 6.52 8.94 -9.43
N GLY A 228 7.79 8.85 -9.78
CA GLY A 228 8.64 10.01 -9.97
C GLY A 228 8.36 10.72 -11.31
N ASP A 229 9.34 11.52 -11.74
CA ASP A 229 9.27 12.36 -12.94
C ASP A 229 8.68 11.62 -14.16
N MET A 230 7.59 12.12 -14.69
CA MET A 230 6.82 11.51 -15.78
C MET A 230 7.16 12.13 -17.13
N ARG A 231 7.35 11.27 -18.15
CA ARG A 231 7.47 11.70 -19.55
C ARG A 231 6.10 11.87 -20.22
N ASP A 232 5.15 11.02 -19.85
CA ASP A 232 3.80 11.03 -20.39
C ASP A 232 2.78 10.74 -19.29
N PRO A 233 2.12 11.77 -18.76
CA PRO A 233 1.15 11.61 -17.69
C PRO A 233 -0.09 10.81 -18.13
N MET A 234 -0.48 10.86 -19.41
CA MET A 234 -1.60 10.08 -19.91
C MET A 234 -1.30 8.59 -19.94
N ALA A 235 -0.04 8.23 -20.06
CA ALA A 235 0.40 6.84 -20.03
C ALA A 235 0.63 6.33 -18.60
N GLY A 236 0.64 7.20 -17.59
CA GLY A 236 0.96 6.83 -16.20
C GLY A 236 2.38 6.29 -16.07
N ASN A 237 3.33 6.90 -16.80
CA ASN A 237 4.72 6.48 -16.83
C ASN A 237 5.58 7.51 -16.12
N GLY A 238 6.12 7.15 -14.99
CA GLY A 238 7.13 7.91 -14.27
C GLY A 238 8.29 7.02 -13.88
N LYS A 239 9.36 7.62 -13.42
CA LYS A 239 10.49 6.87 -12.88
C LYS A 239 10.08 6.16 -11.60
N GLN A 240 10.57 4.95 -11.44
CA GLN A 240 10.45 4.21 -10.17
C GLN A 240 11.26 4.97 -9.12
N LEU A 241 10.60 5.45 -8.06
CA LEU A 241 11.21 6.34 -7.09
C LEU A 241 10.84 5.94 -5.68
N TRP A 242 11.83 5.87 -4.81
CA TRP A 242 11.67 5.97 -3.37
C TRP A 242 12.55 7.11 -2.83
N GLN A 243 12.09 7.69 -1.71
CA GLN A 243 12.84 8.69 -0.94
C GLN A 243 12.77 8.36 0.54
N ARG A 244 13.86 8.65 1.28
CA ARG A 244 13.95 8.53 2.73
C ARG A 244 14.12 9.91 3.34
N TRP A 245 13.24 10.26 4.25
CA TRP A 245 13.13 11.58 4.84
C TRP A 245 13.20 11.53 6.36
N ASN A 246 14.01 12.41 6.97
CA ASN A 246 13.81 12.77 8.37
C ASN A 246 12.53 13.64 8.43
N TRP A 247 11.45 13.08 8.92
CA TRP A 247 10.14 13.71 8.90
C TRP A 247 9.99 14.84 9.94
N LYS A 248 10.79 14.81 11.04
CA LYS A 248 10.82 15.88 12.06
C LYS A 248 11.51 17.14 11.54
N GLU A 249 12.55 16.96 10.75
CA GLU A 249 13.35 18.06 10.20
C GLU A 249 12.91 18.46 8.79
N SER A 250 11.95 17.74 8.18
CA SER A 250 11.57 17.89 6.76
C SER A 250 12.76 17.81 5.81
N LYS A 251 13.69 16.90 6.08
CA LYS A 251 14.97 16.79 5.37
C LYS A 251 15.06 15.49 4.59
N LEU A 252 15.32 15.59 3.29
CA LEU A 252 15.66 14.44 2.45
C LEU A 252 17.02 13.87 2.88
N VAL A 253 17.03 12.58 3.24
CA VAL A 253 18.24 11.86 3.67
C VAL A 253 18.87 11.13 2.49
N SER A 254 18.05 10.36 1.75
CA SER A 254 18.50 9.62 0.57
C SER A 254 17.33 9.32 -0.38
N GLN A 255 17.67 8.90 -1.60
CA GLN A 255 16.67 8.52 -2.60
C GLN A 255 17.24 7.47 -3.54
N THR A 256 16.38 6.91 -4.40
CA THR A 256 16.76 5.93 -5.42
C THR A 256 18.04 6.36 -6.15
N LEU A 257 19.07 5.53 -6.05
CA LEU A 257 20.36 5.75 -6.72
C LEU A 257 20.38 5.15 -8.13
N ASP A 258 19.43 4.27 -8.42
CA ASP A 258 19.41 3.48 -9.64
C ASP A 258 18.94 4.34 -10.85
N LYS A 259 19.88 4.64 -11.73
CA LYS A 259 19.60 5.36 -12.98
C LYS A 259 19.00 4.46 -14.08
N GLN A 260 19.00 3.15 -13.87
CA GLN A 260 18.50 2.14 -14.81
C GLN A 260 17.10 1.64 -14.42
N SER A 261 16.41 2.34 -13.51
CA SER A 261 15.04 2.03 -13.19
C SER A 261 14.17 2.15 -14.45
N GLY A 262 13.26 1.20 -14.64
CA GLY A 262 12.23 1.30 -15.65
C GLY A 262 11.25 2.42 -15.34
N GLU A 263 10.25 2.57 -16.20
CA GLU A 263 9.14 3.49 -15.97
C GLU A 263 7.98 2.72 -15.37
N GLY A 264 7.34 3.27 -14.35
CA GLY A 264 6.19 2.65 -13.68
C GLY A 264 5.77 3.40 -12.43
N LEU A 265 4.67 2.96 -11.88
CA LEU A 265 4.14 3.44 -10.61
C LEU A 265 4.52 2.43 -9.51
N MET A 266 5.21 2.89 -8.48
CA MET A 266 5.53 2.08 -7.30
C MET A 266 4.43 2.29 -6.25
N GLU A 267 3.79 1.20 -5.85
CA GLU A 267 2.58 1.22 -5.02
C GLU A 267 2.70 0.39 -3.75
N ALA A 268 3.73 -0.44 -3.67
CA ALA A 268 3.97 -1.33 -2.56
C ALA A 268 5.36 -1.08 -1.98
N LEU A 269 5.44 -1.05 -0.67
CA LEU A 269 6.65 -0.90 0.12
C LEU A 269 6.52 -1.75 1.38
N CYS A 270 7.56 -2.50 1.72
CA CYS A 270 7.55 -3.30 2.95
C CYS A 270 8.97 -3.46 3.49
N MET A 271 9.13 -3.28 4.80
CA MET A 271 10.40 -3.51 5.49
C MET A 271 10.65 -5.01 5.68
N HIS A 272 11.88 -5.46 5.46
CA HIS A 272 12.28 -6.82 5.74
C HIS A 272 12.29 -7.07 7.27
N PRO A 273 11.87 -8.24 7.76
CA PRO A 273 11.83 -8.52 9.22
C PRO A 273 13.18 -8.37 9.93
N ALA A 274 14.30 -8.57 9.23
CA ALA A 274 15.63 -8.31 9.77
C ALA A 274 15.97 -6.82 9.89
N GLN A 275 15.10 -5.92 9.38
CA GLN A 275 15.23 -4.47 9.47
C GLN A 275 16.50 -3.89 8.82
N ASP A 276 17.12 -4.64 7.91
CA ASP A 276 18.33 -4.26 7.18
C ASP A 276 18.07 -3.84 5.73
N SER A 277 16.87 -4.10 5.23
CA SER A 277 16.49 -3.90 3.85
C SER A 277 14.98 -3.68 3.70
N PHE A 278 14.55 -3.15 2.58
CA PHE A 278 13.15 -2.97 2.24
C PHE A 278 12.89 -3.36 0.77
N VAL A 279 11.68 -3.77 0.48
CA VAL A 279 11.23 -4.06 -0.89
C VAL A 279 10.29 -2.97 -1.38
N MET A 280 10.46 -2.55 -2.63
CA MET A 280 9.55 -1.62 -3.33
C MET A 280 9.08 -2.25 -4.63
N GLY A 281 7.82 -2.08 -4.97
CA GLY A 281 7.29 -2.59 -6.24
C GLY A 281 6.01 -1.93 -6.69
N GLY A 282 5.57 -2.33 -7.89
CA GLY A 282 4.37 -1.78 -8.48
C GLY A 282 4.16 -2.16 -9.94
N ARG A 283 3.66 -1.22 -10.72
CA ARG A 283 3.40 -1.39 -12.15
C ARG A 283 4.67 -1.15 -12.94
N LEU A 284 5.02 -2.11 -13.81
CA LEU A 284 6.08 -1.95 -14.79
C LEU A 284 5.50 -1.52 -16.14
N ARG A 285 6.14 -0.53 -16.75
CA ARG A 285 5.88 -0.15 -18.13
C ARG A 285 7.17 0.15 -18.88
N GLY A 286 7.93 -0.90 -19.11
CA GLY A 286 9.32 -0.82 -19.58
C GLY A 286 10.31 -1.07 -18.45
N GLY A 287 11.57 -1.36 -18.77
CA GLY A 287 12.61 -1.66 -17.79
C GLY A 287 12.69 -3.13 -17.40
N ASP A 288 13.58 -3.43 -16.45
CA ASP A 288 14.01 -4.80 -16.15
C ASP A 288 13.40 -5.39 -14.89
N TRP A 289 12.73 -4.57 -14.06
CA TRP A 289 12.14 -5.00 -12.79
C TRP A 289 10.92 -4.14 -12.43
N ASN A 290 10.00 -4.72 -11.69
CA ASN A 290 8.87 -4.00 -11.07
C ASN A 290 8.70 -4.33 -9.58
N GLY A 291 9.63 -5.08 -9.02
CA GLY A 291 9.88 -5.25 -7.60
C GLY A 291 11.37 -5.32 -7.35
N ALA A 292 11.86 -4.65 -6.32
CA ALA A 292 13.28 -4.66 -5.98
C ALA A 292 13.51 -4.54 -4.48
N LEU A 293 14.53 -5.26 -4.01
CA LEU A 293 15.02 -5.22 -2.64
C LEU A 293 16.19 -4.24 -2.56
N PHE A 294 16.13 -3.34 -1.59
CA PHE A 294 17.14 -2.30 -1.35
C PHE A 294 17.75 -2.49 0.03
N ASP A 295 19.06 -2.34 0.12
CA ASP A 295 19.78 -2.25 1.40
C ASP A 295 19.43 -0.93 2.10
N LEU A 296 19.00 -0.99 3.34
CA LEU A 296 18.52 0.18 4.06
C LEU A 296 19.63 1.20 4.33
N ALA A 297 20.83 0.74 4.63
CA ALA A 297 21.94 1.62 4.98
C ALA A 297 22.52 2.35 3.76
N SER A 298 22.77 1.63 2.66
CA SER A 298 23.40 2.18 1.46
C SER A 298 22.40 2.73 0.43
N GLY A 299 21.14 2.28 0.45
CA GLY A 299 20.16 2.55 -0.59
C GLY A 299 20.43 1.80 -1.90
N GLU A 300 21.40 0.88 -1.92
CA GLU A 300 21.72 0.09 -3.11
C GLU A 300 20.67 -0.99 -3.37
N ARG A 301 20.34 -1.20 -4.63
CA ARG A 301 19.49 -2.30 -5.05
C ARG A 301 20.26 -3.61 -4.96
N ILE A 302 19.80 -4.54 -4.11
CA ILE A 302 20.45 -5.80 -3.82
C ILE A 302 19.71 -7.04 -4.39
N GLY A 303 18.51 -6.86 -4.94
CA GLY A 303 17.76 -7.94 -5.59
C GLY A 303 16.61 -7.38 -6.43
N THR A 304 16.11 -8.19 -7.39
CA THR A 304 15.04 -7.76 -8.30
C THR A 304 14.02 -8.84 -8.56
N ILE A 305 12.80 -8.40 -8.84
CA ILE A 305 11.68 -9.21 -9.34
C ILE A 305 11.17 -8.57 -10.63
N LYS A 306 10.93 -9.38 -11.65
CA LYS A 306 10.17 -8.99 -12.83
C LYS A 306 8.92 -9.85 -12.92
N SER A 307 7.84 -9.34 -12.37
CA SER A 307 6.53 -9.98 -12.51
C SER A 307 5.83 -9.52 -13.80
N GLY A 308 4.96 -10.35 -14.34
CA GLY A 308 4.14 -9.99 -15.50
C GLY A 308 2.86 -9.24 -15.13
N TYR A 309 2.77 -8.68 -13.94
CA TYR A 309 1.57 -8.02 -13.40
C TYR A 309 1.94 -6.82 -12.50
N ARG A 310 0.94 -6.01 -12.17
CA ARG A 310 1.06 -4.91 -11.21
C ARG A 310 1.13 -5.51 -9.80
N ILE A 311 2.20 -5.19 -9.08
CA ILE A 311 2.35 -5.51 -7.67
C ILE A 311 1.63 -4.42 -6.88
N THR A 312 0.75 -4.82 -5.96
CA THR A 312 -0.04 -3.91 -5.13
C THR A 312 0.32 -4.00 -3.66
N GLU A 313 0.91 -5.12 -3.22
CA GLU A 313 1.31 -5.31 -1.82
C GLU A 313 2.47 -6.29 -1.72
N PHE A 314 3.30 -6.09 -0.70
CA PHE A 314 4.34 -7.01 -0.24
C PHE A 314 4.10 -7.38 1.21
N LEU A 315 4.34 -8.64 1.54
CA LEU A 315 4.30 -9.13 2.91
C LEU A 315 5.53 -9.99 3.15
N PHE A 316 6.05 -9.96 4.37
CA PHE A 316 7.04 -10.92 4.83
C PHE A 316 6.44 -11.81 5.91
N ASN A 317 6.69 -13.11 5.83
CA ASN A 317 6.39 -14.00 6.93
C ASN A 317 7.59 -14.08 7.91
N GLU A 318 7.41 -14.75 9.04
CA GLU A 318 8.43 -14.90 10.09
C GLU A 318 9.70 -15.61 9.60
N ARG A 319 9.61 -16.39 8.50
CA ARG A 319 10.77 -17.05 7.90
C ARG A 319 11.55 -16.13 6.97
N GLY A 320 11.09 -14.89 6.78
CA GLY A 320 11.67 -13.94 5.83
C GLY A 320 11.36 -14.26 4.37
N GLU A 321 10.35 -15.12 4.11
CA GLU A 321 9.85 -15.33 2.76
C GLU A 321 9.01 -14.12 2.34
N LEU A 322 9.24 -13.64 1.12
CA LEU A 322 8.52 -12.50 0.55
C LEU A 322 7.28 -12.98 -0.22
N ILE A 323 6.12 -12.56 0.20
CA ILE A 323 4.86 -12.75 -0.50
C ILE A 323 4.58 -11.50 -1.34
N VAL A 324 4.35 -11.70 -2.63
CA VAL A 324 4.08 -10.65 -3.62
C VAL A 324 2.68 -10.84 -4.15
N VAL A 325 1.84 -9.84 -3.99
CA VAL A 325 0.46 -9.91 -4.46
C VAL A 325 0.12 -8.77 -5.43
N GLY A 326 -0.93 -9.00 -6.22
CA GLY A 326 -1.40 -8.00 -7.17
C GLY A 326 -2.30 -8.60 -8.25
N GLY A 327 -2.19 -8.10 -9.46
CA GLY A 327 -2.99 -8.63 -10.56
C GLY A 327 -2.66 -8.06 -11.92
N GLN A 328 -3.09 -8.78 -12.94
CA GLN A 328 -3.10 -8.32 -14.33
C GLN A 328 -4.35 -7.46 -14.58
N GLY A 329 -4.37 -6.75 -15.69
CA GLY A 329 -5.60 -6.15 -16.18
C GLY A 329 -6.68 -7.21 -16.37
N GLN A 330 -7.94 -6.83 -16.13
CA GLN A 330 -9.08 -7.73 -16.30
C GLN A 330 -9.08 -8.29 -17.72
N PRO A 331 -9.04 -9.62 -17.90
CA PRO A 331 -9.06 -10.24 -19.23
C PRO A 331 -10.42 -10.10 -19.89
N GLY A 332 -10.49 -10.39 -21.19
CA GLY A 332 -11.77 -10.62 -21.85
C GLY A 332 -12.51 -11.83 -21.29
N LYS A 333 -13.83 -11.85 -21.43
CA LYS A 333 -14.63 -13.02 -21.10
C LYS A 333 -14.35 -14.17 -22.06
N ASN A 334 -14.30 -15.37 -21.52
CA ASN A 334 -14.23 -16.60 -22.33
C ASN A 334 -15.60 -16.90 -22.98
N ASP A 335 -15.68 -17.96 -23.79
CA ASP A 335 -16.90 -18.40 -24.49
C ASP A 335 -18.08 -18.70 -23.57
N GLN A 336 -17.81 -18.95 -22.28
CA GLN A 336 -18.82 -19.16 -21.23
C GLN A 336 -19.23 -17.86 -20.52
N GLY A 337 -18.74 -16.69 -20.97
CA GLY A 337 -19.02 -15.39 -20.38
C GLY A 337 -18.30 -15.12 -19.07
N LYS A 338 -17.32 -15.95 -18.69
CA LYS A 338 -16.53 -15.83 -17.46
C LYS A 338 -15.16 -15.21 -17.74
N PHE A 339 -14.66 -14.44 -16.79
CA PHE A 339 -13.25 -13.99 -16.80
C PHE A 339 -12.35 -15.12 -16.33
N SER A 340 -11.16 -15.24 -16.93
CA SER A 340 -10.09 -16.08 -16.36
C SER A 340 -9.48 -15.38 -15.14
N ASP A 341 -8.94 -16.16 -14.19
CA ASP A 341 -8.32 -15.65 -12.99
C ASP A 341 -7.14 -14.72 -13.30
N PHE A 342 -7.16 -13.50 -12.76
CA PHE A 342 -6.18 -12.46 -13.04
C PHE A 342 -5.51 -11.85 -11.79
N GLY A 343 -5.95 -12.21 -10.57
CA GLY A 343 -5.19 -12.01 -9.34
C GLY A 343 -3.92 -12.87 -9.32
N ARG A 344 -2.88 -12.40 -8.65
CA ARG A 344 -1.57 -13.06 -8.58
C ARG A 344 -1.06 -13.08 -7.17
N VAL A 345 -0.51 -14.23 -6.78
CA VAL A 345 0.26 -14.45 -5.56
C VAL A 345 1.52 -15.18 -5.94
N GLU A 346 2.66 -14.64 -5.56
CA GLU A 346 3.97 -15.27 -5.69
C GLU A 346 4.67 -15.28 -4.34
N VAL A 347 5.40 -16.33 -4.02
CA VAL A 347 6.21 -16.44 -2.79
C VAL A 347 7.65 -16.66 -3.18
N TYR A 348 8.54 -15.87 -2.59
CA TYR A 348 9.97 -15.91 -2.86
C TYR A 348 10.78 -16.21 -1.61
N GLU A 349 11.76 -17.08 -1.76
CA GLU A 349 12.85 -17.26 -0.81
C GLU A 349 13.98 -16.29 -1.17
N ILE A 350 14.55 -15.60 -0.18
CA ILE A 350 15.66 -14.65 -0.36
C ILE A 350 16.94 -15.29 0.14
N LYS A 351 17.93 -15.45 -0.75
CA LYS A 351 19.25 -16.05 -0.46
C LYS A 351 20.37 -15.03 -0.66
N SER A 352 21.38 -15.17 0.17
CA SER A 352 22.63 -14.39 0.09
C SER A 352 23.47 -14.80 -1.11
#